data_fff203a642652fc0486ba42538f0d33b
#
_entry.id   fff203a642652fc0486ba42538f0d33b
#
_cell.length_a   1.000
_cell.length_b   1.000
_cell.length_c   1.000
_cell.angle_alpha   90.00
_cell.angle_beta   90.00
_cell.angle_gamma   90.00
#
_symmetry.space_group_name_H-M   'P 1'
#
loop_
_entity.id
_entity.type
_entity.pdbx_description
1 polymer ?
#
loop_
_entity_poly.entity_id
_entity_poly.type
_entity_poly.pdbx_seq_one_letter_code
_entity_poly.pdbx_strand_id
1 'polypeptide(L)'
;MALYDNTHVPTPELKQRVCDLVMSGAPIHIICEIIRIDDDTLRKHYKYELATAKAVAIERIGKTVYQQAVEGDSKAQALYLKTQGASQGWVEKQVVENVSSDETQALKEKVQELEGKFDRD
;
A
#
# COMPACT_ATOMS: atom_id res chain seq x y z
N MET A 1 16.66 -8.61 -36.56
CA MET A 1 17.04 -9.22 -35.30
C MET A 1 16.05 -8.81 -34.21
N ALA A 2 15.50 -9.76 -33.53
CA ALA A 2 14.55 -9.46 -32.47
C ALA A 2 15.28 -8.82 -31.27
N LEU A 3 14.75 -7.72 -30.74
CA LEU A 3 15.27 -7.08 -29.54
C LEU A 3 15.12 -7.99 -28.32
N TYR A 4 14.11 -8.85 -28.37
CA TYR A 4 13.77 -9.74 -27.26
C TYR A 4 13.90 -11.17 -27.74
N ASP A 5 14.76 -11.91 -27.09
CA ASP A 5 15.12 -13.26 -27.47
C ASP A 5 14.28 -14.28 -26.71
N ASN A 6 13.65 -15.21 -27.44
CA ASN A 6 12.87 -16.30 -26.84
C ASN A 6 13.74 -17.30 -26.10
N THR A 7 15.06 -17.21 -26.26
CA THR A 7 16.00 -18.09 -25.58
C THR A 7 16.51 -17.51 -24.26
N HIS A 8 15.79 -16.55 -23.71
CA HIS A 8 16.17 -15.93 -22.45
C HIS A 8 16.36 -16.99 -21.36
N VAL A 9 17.49 -16.91 -20.68
CA VAL A 9 17.81 -17.79 -19.56
C VAL A 9 17.91 -16.95 -18.30
N PRO A 10 17.01 -17.17 -17.33
CA PRO A 10 17.11 -16.43 -16.07
C PRO A 10 18.32 -16.89 -15.28
N THR A 11 19.07 -15.92 -14.76
CA THR A 11 20.21 -16.19 -13.89
C THR A 11 19.88 -15.70 -12.48
N PRO A 12 20.60 -16.17 -11.45
CA PRO A 12 20.38 -15.65 -10.10
C PRO A 12 20.54 -14.13 -10.01
N GLU A 13 21.48 -13.57 -10.77
CA GLU A 13 21.71 -12.13 -10.81
C GLU A 13 20.53 -11.39 -11.43
N LEU A 14 19.98 -11.93 -12.53
CA LEU A 14 18.81 -11.33 -13.17
C LEU A 14 17.57 -11.45 -12.28
N LYS A 15 17.40 -12.57 -11.61
CA LYS A 15 16.29 -12.75 -10.68
C LYS A 15 16.35 -11.74 -9.55
N GLN A 16 17.54 -11.52 -8.99
CA GLN A 16 17.73 -10.52 -7.95
C GLN A 16 17.45 -9.12 -8.48
N ARG A 17 17.90 -8.83 -9.70
CA ARG A 17 17.63 -7.53 -10.32
C ARG A 17 16.15 -7.29 -10.53
N VAL A 18 15.42 -8.29 -10.99
CA VAL A 18 13.97 -8.18 -11.14
C VAL A 18 13.31 -7.93 -9.78
N CYS A 19 13.72 -8.66 -8.75
CA CYS A 19 13.21 -8.43 -7.40
C CYS A 19 13.46 -6.99 -6.95
N ASP A 20 14.66 -6.49 -7.13
CA ASP A 20 15.01 -5.12 -6.73
C ASP A 20 14.16 -4.09 -7.47
N LEU A 21 13.94 -4.29 -8.77
CA LEU A 21 13.11 -3.40 -9.56
C LEU A 21 11.65 -3.42 -9.11
N VAL A 22 11.11 -4.61 -8.83
CA VAL A 22 9.74 -4.73 -8.32
C VAL A 22 9.62 -4.04 -6.96
N MET A 23 10.58 -4.26 -6.08
CA MET A 23 10.57 -3.67 -4.75
C MET A 23 10.65 -2.15 -4.79
N SER A 24 11.36 -1.60 -5.76
CA SER A 24 11.45 -0.15 -5.94
C SER A 24 10.23 0.45 -6.64
N GLY A 25 9.28 -0.37 -7.05
CA GLY A 25 8.04 0.10 -7.64
C GLY A 25 8.06 0.26 -9.15
N ALA A 26 9.07 -0.29 -9.84
CA ALA A 26 9.14 -0.19 -11.29
C ALA A 26 7.98 -0.95 -11.95
N PRO A 27 7.24 -0.33 -12.87
CA PRO A 27 6.18 -1.04 -13.57
C PRO A 27 6.76 -2.07 -14.55
N ILE A 28 5.91 -3.00 -14.97
CA ILE A 28 6.32 -4.13 -15.82
C ILE A 28 7.05 -3.65 -17.09
N HIS A 29 6.53 -2.62 -17.76
CA HIS A 29 7.14 -2.16 -19.00
C HIS A 29 8.54 -1.59 -18.80
N ILE A 30 8.79 -0.98 -17.65
CA ILE A 30 10.13 -0.46 -17.33
C ILE A 30 11.08 -1.62 -17.01
N ILE A 31 10.61 -2.63 -16.29
CA ILE A 31 11.43 -3.82 -16.02
C ILE A 31 11.82 -4.50 -17.32
N CYS A 32 10.87 -4.63 -18.26
CA CYS A 32 11.15 -5.20 -19.56
C CYS A 32 12.23 -4.44 -20.31
N GLU A 33 12.17 -3.10 -20.27
CA GLU A 33 13.17 -2.28 -20.93
C GLU A 33 14.56 -2.45 -20.29
N ILE A 34 14.62 -2.50 -18.98
CA ILE A 34 15.89 -2.61 -18.24
C ILE A 34 16.52 -3.99 -18.47
N ILE A 35 15.75 -5.04 -18.36
CA ILE A 35 16.23 -6.42 -18.51
C ILE A 35 16.35 -6.79 -19.98
N ARG A 36 15.65 -6.09 -20.86
CA ARG A 36 15.64 -6.30 -22.30
C ARG A 36 14.99 -7.61 -22.71
N ILE A 37 13.80 -7.83 -22.18
CA ILE A 37 12.95 -8.95 -22.56
C ILE A 37 11.53 -8.43 -22.74
N ASP A 38 10.70 -9.21 -23.42
CA ASP A 38 9.32 -8.82 -23.60
C ASP A 38 8.49 -9.18 -22.36
N ASP A 39 7.25 -8.70 -22.35
CA ASP A 39 6.35 -8.90 -21.23
C ASP A 39 6.06 -10.38 -20.97
N ASP A 40 5.81 -11.14 -22.03
CA ASP A 40 5.51 -12.56 -21.91
C ASP A 40 6.69 -13.34 -21.34
N THR A 41 7.90 -13.02 -21.80
CA THR A 41 9.11 -13.65 -21.29
C THR A 41 9.35 -13.32 -19.83
N LEU A 42 9.14 -12.06 -19.45
CA LEU A 42 9.27 -11.64 -18.07
C LEU A 42 8.28 -12.40 -17.18
N ARG A 43 7.02 -12.45 -17.55
CA ARG A 43 6.00 -13.14 -16.77
C ARG A 43 6.24 -14.64 -16.69
N LYS A 44 6.78 -15.22 -17.74
CA LYS A 44 7.06 -16.65 -17.78
C LYS A 44 8.23 -17.04 -16.88
N HIS A 45 9.34 -16.32 -16.98
CA HIS A 45 10.59 -16.70 -16.30
C HIS A 45 10.73 -16.10 -14.90
N TYR A 46 10.02 -15.02 -14.62
CA TYR A 46 10.15 -14.31 -13.35
C TYR A 46 8.81 -14.19 -12.61
N LYS A 47 7.92 -15.13 -12.86
CA LYS A 47 6.59 -15.14 -12.24
C LYS A 47 6.68 -15.13 -10.71
N TYR A 48 7.57 -15.95 -10.17
CA TYR A 48 7.75 -16.04 -8.71
C TYR A 48 8.29 -14.72 -8.15
N GLU A 49 9.31 -14.17 -8.79
CA GLU A 49 9.93 -12.92 -8.36
C GLU A 49 8.95 -11.75 -8.43
N LEU A 50 8.16 -11.69 -9.50
CA LEU A 50 7.15 -10.65 -9.65
C LEU A 50 6.08 -10.74 -8.56
N ALA A 51 5.69 -11.96 -8.21
CA ALA A 51 4.65 -12.16 -7.21
C ALA A 51 5.15 -11.93 -5.79
N THR A 52 6.36 -12.38 -5.47
CA THR A 52 6.84 -12.39 -4.09
C THR A 52 7.63 -11.15 -3.68
N ALA A 53 8.35 -10.53 -4.62
CA ALA A 53 9.19 -9.38 -4.28
C ALA A 53 8.38 -8.23 -3.69
N LYS A 54 7.22 -7.96 -4.26
CA LYS A 54 6.35 -6.90 -3.75
C LYS A 54 5.81 -7.23 -2.36
N ALA A 55 5.44 -8.49 -2.14
CA ALA A 55 4.98 -8.93 -0.82
C ALA A 55 6.08 -8.80 0.23
N VAL A 56 7.32 -9.14 -0.14
CA VAL A 56 8.47 -8.98 0.75
C VAL A 56 8.71 -7.50 1.06
N ALA A 57 8.60 -6.63 0.06
CA ALA A 57 8.77 -5.19 0.27
C ALA A 57 7.72 -4.64 1.23
N ILE A 58 6.46 -5.04 1.05
CA ILE A 58 5.37 -4.62 1.93
C ILE A 58 5.63 -5.12 3.36
N GLU A 59 6.07 -6.37 3.50
CA GLU A 59 6.38 -6.95 4.81
C GLU A 59 7.50 -6.17 5.51
N ARG A 60 8.55 -5.80 4.79
CA ARG A 60 9.66 -5.04 5.35
C ARG A 60 9.24 -3.65 5.80
N ILE A 61 8.45 -2.97 4.98
CA ILE A 61 7.92 -1.65 5.36
C ILE A 61 6.98 -1.79 6.55
N GLY A 62 6.15 -2.84 6.56
CA GLY A 62 5.26 -3.12 7.69
C GLY A 62 6.02 -3.30 8.99
N LYS A 63 7.12 -4.02 8.97
CA LYS A 63 7.99 -4.17 10.14
C LYS A 63 8.54 -2.84 10.63
N THR A 64 8.95 -1.98 9.69
CA THR A 64 9.46 -0.65 10.04
C THR A 64 8.38 0.20 10.67
N VAL A 65 7.17 0.17 10.11
CA VAL A 65 6.03 0.90 10.68
C VAL A 65 5.73 0.41 12.08
N TYR A 66 5.69 -0.90 12.28
CA TYR A 66 5.47 -1.49 13.60
C TYR A 66 6.54 -1.05 14.59
N GLN A 67 7.81 -1.10 14.19
CA GLN A 67 8.92 -0.71 15.06
C GLN A 67 8.82 0.76 15.47
N GLN A 68 8.56 1.63 14.52
CA GLN A 68 8.40 3.05 14.79
C GLN A 68 7.19 3.32 15.68
N ALA A 69 6.11 2.59 15.47
CA ALA A 69 4.90 2.72 16.29
C ALA A 69 5.19 2.35 17.75
N VAL A 70 5.90 1.24 17.95
CA VAL A 70 6.29 0.79 19.30
C VAL A 70 7.20 1.82 19.98
N GLU A 71 8.03 2.50 19.21
CA GLU A 71 8.94 3.52 19.70
C GLU A 71 8.25 4.86 19.98
N GLY A 72 6.99 4.99 19.63
CA GLY A 72 6.21 6.18 19.99
C GLY A 72 5.83 7.10 18.84
N ASP A 73 6.14 6.73 17.60
CA ASP A 73 5.77 7.56 16.45
C ASP A 73 4.26 7.53 16.25
N SER A 74 3.61 8.68 16.41
CA SER A 74 2.14 8.76 16.36
C SER A 74 1.59 8.49 14.96
N LYS A 75 2.31 8.88 13.90
CA LYS A 75 1.87 8.62 12.54
C LYS A 75 1.93 7.13 12.22
N ALA A 76 3.01 6.47 12.67
CA ALA A 76 3.17 5.03 12.49
C ALA A 76 2.11 4.28 13.29
N GLN A 77 1.81 4.72 14.50
CA GLN A 77 0.76 4.13 15.33
C GLN A 77 -0.59 4.22 14.64
N ALA A 78 -0.94 5.41 14.15
CA ALA A 78 -2.21 5.61 13.45
C ALA A 78 -2.31 4.74 12.20
N LEU A 79 -1.24 4.69 11.41
CA LEU A 79 -1.21 3.88 10.19
C LEU A 79 -1.35 2.38 10.51
N TYR A 80 -0.60 1.91 11.51
CA TYR A 80 -0.65 0.51 11.90
C TYR A 80 -2.03 0.10 12.39
N LEU A 81 -2.62 0.89 13.28
CA LEU A 81 -3.94 0.59 13.82
C LEU A 81 -5.01 0.67 12.75
N LYS A 82 -4.90 1.64 11.84
CA LYS A 82 -5.85 1.78 10.74
C LYS A 82 -5.82 0.60 9.78
N THR A 83 -4.63 0.07 9.49
CA THR A 83 -4.47 -1.00 8.50
C THR A 83 -4.51 -2.38 9.13
N GLN A 84 -3.73 -2.61 10.17
CA GLN A 84 -3.60 -3.92 10.79
C GLN A 84 -4.54 -4.12 11.96
N GLY A 85 -4.90 -3.03 12.64
CA GLY A 85 -5.82 -3.09 13.76
C GLY A 85 -7.28 -3.16 13.36
N ALA A 86 -7.59 -2.95 12.08
CA ALA A 86 -8.97 -2.92 11.59
C ALA A 86 -9.73 -4.20 11.93
N SER A 87 -9.09 -5.36 11.72
CA SER A 87 -9.71 -6.66 12.01
C SER A 87 -9.87 -6.92 13.52
N GLN A 88 -9.21 -6.11 14.34
CA GLN A 88 -9.25 -6.23 15.80
C GLN A 88 -10.12 -5.16 16.45
N GLY A 89 -10.91 -4.44 15.65
CA GLY A 89 -11.84 -3.47 16.19
C GLY A 89 -11.33 -2.04 16.34
N TRP A 90 -10.18 -1.72 15.78
CA TRP A 90 -9.57 -0.39 15.91
C TRP A 90 -9.98 0.58 14.80
N VAL A 91 -11.10 0.33 14.16
CA VAL A 91 -11.50 1.09 12.96
C VAL A 91 -12.36 2.28 13.29
N GLU A 92 -13.16 2.15 14.33
CA GLU A 92 -14.31 3.02 14.57
C GLU A 92 -13.96 4.49 14.72
N LYS A 93 -12.99 4.80 15.57
CA LYS A 93 -12.57 6.18 15.80
C LYS A 93 -11.96 6.82 14.56
N GLN A 94 -11.17 6.04 13.84
CA GLN A 94 -10.48 6.55 12.65
C GLN A 94 -11.43 6.69 11.46
N VAL A 95 -12.41 5.79 11.36
CA VAL A 95 -13.46 5.93 10.36
C VAL A 95 -14.25 7.20 10.59
N VAL A 96 -14.58 7.52 11.84
CA VAL A 96 -15.28 8.76 12.18
C VAL A 96 -14.43 9.97 11.83
N GLU A 97 -13.14 9.94 12.10
CA GLU A 97 -12.23 11.03 11.74
C GLU A 97 -12.08 11.19 10.23
N ASN A 98 -12.26 10.12 9.48
CA ASN A 98 -12.16 10.13 8.02
C ASN A 98 -13.49 10.37 7.33
N VAL A 99 -14.57 10.49 8.09
CA VAL A 99 -15.86 10.93 7.55
C VAL A 99 -15.66 12.31 6.96
N SER A 100 -16.23 12.57 5.80
CA SER A 100 -16.06 13.84 5.13
C SER A 100 -16.41 14.97 6.06
N SER A 101 -15.63 16.05 6.00
CA SER A 101 -15.87 17.21 6.84
C SER A 101 -17.26 17.78 6.61
N ASP A 102 -17.80 17.62 5.41
CA ASP A 102 -19.16 18.08 5.06
C ASP A 102 -20.22 17.33 5.85
N GLU A 103 -20.09 16.00 5.96
CA GLU A 103 -21.05 15.19 6.72
C GLU A 103 -20.97 15.52 8.20
N THR A 104 -19.78 15.68 8.72
CA THR A 104 -19.56 16.02 10.12
C THR A 104 -20.16 17.39 10.41
N GLN A 105 -19.93 18.36 9.53
CA GLN A 105 -20.45 19.70 9.68
C GLN A 105 -21.97 19.71 9.65
N ALA A 106 -22.58 18.96 8.73
CA ALA A 106 -24.02 18.84 8.63
C ALA A 106 -24.64 18.27 9.91
N LEU A 107 -24.01 17.26 10.50
CA LEU A 107 -24.47 16.68 11.77
C LEU A 107 -24.38 17.69 12.92
N LYS A 108 -23.29 18.43 12.99
CA LYS A 108 -23.10 19.45 14.02
C LYS A 108 -24.16 20.54 13.92
N GLU A 109 -24.43 21.02 12.71
CA GLU A 109 -25.43 22.03 12.48
C GLU A 109 -26.83 21.55 12.87
N LYS A 110 -27.14 20.29 12.55
CA LYS A 110 -28.42 19.70 12.90
C LYS A 110 -28.60 19.60 14.40
N VAL A 111 -27.56 19.20 15.11
CA VAL A 111 -27.60 19.13 16.58
C VAL A 111 -27.80 20.50 17.18
N GLN A 112 -27.12 21.52 16.68
CA GLN A 112 -27.27 22.89 17.17
C GLN A 112 -28.69 23.41 16.92
N GLU A 113 -29.26 23.10 15.77
CA GLU A 113 -30.62 23.47 15.44
C GLU A 113 -31.61 22.85 16.43
N LEU A 114 -31.47 21.59 16.74
CA LEU A 114 -32.32 20.88 17.69
C LEU A 114 -32.18 21.44 19.10
N GLU A 115 -30.96 21.75 19.52
CA GLU A 115 -30.70 22.37 20.82
C GLU A 115 -31.36 23.76 20.90
N GLY A 116 -31.26 24.53 19.84
CA GLY A 116 -31.89 25.83 19.77
C GLY A 116 -33.41 25.78 19.89
N LYS A 117 -34.02 24.72 19.36
CA LYS A 117 -35.46 24.53 19.48
C LYS A 117 -35.85 24.22 20.91
N PHE A 118 -35.07 23.45 21.63
CA PHE A 118 -35.36 23.13 23.03
C PHE A 118 -35.17 24.36 23.92
N ASP A 119 -34.20 25.19 23.63
CA ASP A 119 -33.91 26.39 24.44
C ASP A 119 -34.97 27.48 24.31
N ARG A 120 -35.82 27.43 23.29
CA ARG A 120 -36.87 28.42 23.07
C ARG A 120 -38.14 28.16 23.86
N ASP A 121 -38.25 26.99 24.42
CA ASP A 121 -39.37 26.65 25.27
C ASP A 121 -39.07 26.99 26.72
#